data_e4cc2245583e7ec5ea5ce09880f1668a
#
_entry.id   e4cc2245583e7ec5ea5ce09880f1668a
#
_cell.length_a   1.000
_cell.length_b   1.000
_cell.length_c   1.000
_cell.angle_alpha   90.00
_cell.angle_beta   90.00
_cell.angle_gamma   90.00
#
_symmetry.space_group_name_H-M   'P 1'
#
loop_
_entity.id
_entity.type
_entity.pdbx_description
1 polymer ?
#
loop_
_entity_poly.entity_id
_entity_poly.type
_entity_poly.pdbx_seq_one_letter_code
_entity_poly.pdbx_strand_id
1 'polypeptide(L)'
;MHIIYAVTTCSDKVYRQLFSQVKVKPAFQSQKYHRLLVEGLADGANVDVVANPPVNRSVLSESYIRLPREEEGGACYRYIPAIRNPVLKAAAVGFGTFFRTLFLIRRDSAVVVDGLNRVTALSGMLAARLRGKPCIGIVTDLPDMLSGSSFSKKLANFVIHHCTHYVLLTEAMNDYLNKAGKPYVILEGHADITMAARIPAMEKKVKPRVCFYAGGVSKQYGLSNLVEGFRKADIPNAQLHIYGPGDYVKELQQIAAEDSRVFYGGMLLNTEIVEKEQEATLLVNPRPTGEEYVKYSFPSKTMEYMASGTPVLTTVLPGMPKEYHPHVYLLEDESAEGIAESLKEVLSNTEEALFRKGAEARRFVLEQKNNVIQARKILDMLNS
;
A
#
# COMPACT_ATOMS: atom_id res chain seq x y z
N MET A 1 10.21 -24.67 3.68
CA MET A 1 10.49 -23.46 4.49
C MET A 1 9.25 -23.11 5.28
N HIS A 2 9.42 -22.62 6.50
CA HIS A 2 8.34 -22.16 7.37
C HIS A 2 8.53 -20.67 7.69
N ILE A 3 7.52 -19.84 7.41
CA ILE A 3 7.53 -18.40 7.66
C ILE A 3 6.60 -18.09 8.85
N ILE A 4 7.12 -17.37 9.83
CA ILE A 4 6.32 -16.82 10.93
C ILE A 4 6.21 -15.33 10.70
N TYR A 5 5.02 -14.86 10.35
CA TYR A 5 4.77 -13.45 10.02
C TYR A 5 4.13 -12.74 11.21
N ALA A 6 4.93 -11.99 11.98
CA ALA A 6 4.47 -11.27 13.17
C ALA A 6 4.15 -9.81 12.82
N VAL A 7 2.86 -9.48 12.80
CA VAL A 7 2.40 -8.18 12.26
C VAL A 7 1.04 -7.74 12.84
N THR A 8 0.75 -6.45 12.71
CA THR A 8 -0.59 -5.92 12.92
C THR A 8 -1.42 -6.10 11.66
N THR A 9 -2.20 -7.17 11.61
CA THR A 9 -3.07 -7.53 10.48
C THR A 9 -4.18 -8.48 10.94
N CYS A 10 -5.10 -8.79 10.05
CA CYS A 10 -6.04 -9.91 10.17
C CYS A 10 -6.42 -10.42 8.77
N SER A 11 -7.08 -11.55 8.70
CA SER A 11 -7.68 -12.06 7.46
C SER A 11 -8.74 -11.11 6.92
N ASP A 12 -9.07 -11.22 5.64
CA ASP A 12 -10.13 -10.41 5.03
C ASP A 12 -11.49 -10.67 5.69
N LYS A 13 -11.76 -11.93 6.02
CA LYS A 13 -12.98 -12.34 6.72
C LYS A 13 -13.11 -11.63 8.08
N VAL A 14 -12.06 -11.68 8.91
CA VAL A 14 -12.06 -11.00 10.22
C VAL A 14 -12.09 -9.48 10.06
N TYR A 15 -11.40 -8.95 9.06
CA TYR A 15 -11.42 -7.52 8.77
C TYR A 15 -12.83 -7.03 8.44
N ARG A 16 -13.55 -7.73 7.57
CA ARG A 16 -14.95 -7.42 7.25
C ARG A 16 -15.84 -7.53 8.48
N GLN A 17 -15.68 -8.57 9.29
CA GLN A 17 -16.45 -8.76 10.52
C GLN A 17 -16.23 -7.62 11.52
N LEU A 18 -14.99 -7.24 11.78
CA LEU A 18 -14.65 -6.19 12.77
C LEU A 18 -15.04 -4.78 12.33
N PHE A 19 -15.02 -4.52 11.01
CA PHE A 19 -15.18 -3.17 10.48
C PHE A 19 -16.40 -2.99 9.56
N SER A 20 -17.35 -3.91 9.56
CA SER A 20 -18.58 -3.84 8.75
C SER A 20 -19.41 -2.60 9.02
N GLN A 21 -19.43 -2.12 10.26
CA GLN A 21 -20.22 -0.98 10.70
C GLN A 21 -19.42 0.32 10.87
N VAL A 22 -18.11 0.29 10.58
CA VAL A 22 -17.20 1.43 10.79
C VAL A 22 -17.06 2.22 9.50
N LYS A 23 -17.48 3.50 9.51
CA LYS A 23 -17.40 4.38 8.32
C LYS A 23 -15.98 4.62 7.83
N VAL A 24 -15.02 4.79 8.74
CA VAL A 24 -13.59 4.96 8.40
C VAL A 24 -12.82 3.76 8.90
N LYS A 25 -12.42 2.90 7.98
CA LYS A 25 -11.67 1.66 8.28
C LYS A 25 -10.23 2.01 8.63
N PRO A 26 -9.75 1.65 9.83
CA PRO A 26 -8.38 1.96 10.25
C PRO A 26 -7.36 1.12 9.50
N ALA A 27 -6.19 1.70 9.22
CA ALA A 27 -5.01 1.02 8.66
C ALA A 27 -5.27 0.20 7.37
N PHE A 28 -6.24 0.61 6.54
CA PHE A 28 -6.66 -0.17 5.36
C PHE A 28 -5.51 -0.49 4.41
N GLN A 29 -4.65 0.47 4.11
CA GLN A 29 -3.51 0.28 3.17
C GLN A 29 -2.48 -0.72 3.73
N SER A 30 -2.08 -0.55 4.99
CA SER A 30 -1.16 -1.48 5.65
C SER A 30 -1.78 -2.87 5.77
N GLN A 31 -3.08 -2.97 6.11
CA GLN A 31 -3.80 -4.23 6.16
C GLN A 31 -3.79 -4.96 4.80
N LYS A 32 -4.10 -4.25 3.70
CA LYS A 32 -4.09 -4.80 2.34
C LYS A 32 -2.68 -5.25 1.95
N TYR A 33 -1.67 -4.42 2.22
CA TYR A 33 -0.27 -4.73 1.92
C TYR A 33 0.17 -6.04 2.59
N HIS A 34 -0.01 -6.14 3.92
CA HIS A 34 0.44 -7.32 4.65
C HIS A 34 -0.37 -8.58 4.32
N ARG A 35 -1.68 -8.45 4.10
CA ARG A 35 -2.53 -9.58 3.67
C ARG A 35 -2.05 -10.16 2.34
N LEU A 36 -1.88 -9.32 1.33
CA LEU A 36 -1.42 -9.74 0.01
C LEU A 36 -0.02 -10.37 0.06
N LEU A 37 0.87 -9.82 0.89
CA LEU A 37 2.21 -10.39 1.06
C LEU A 37 2.16 -11.76 1.76
N VAL A 38 1.31 -11.93 2.76
CA VAL A 38 1.06 -13.23 3.43
C VAL A 38 0.54 -14.26 2.42
N GLU A 39 -0.46 -13.90 1.61
CA GLU A 39 -1.00 -14.77 0.56
C GLU A 39 0.08 -15.15 -0.48
N GLY A 40 0.90 -14.18 -0.89
CA GLY A 40 2.01 -14.45 -1.81
C GLY A 40 3.10 -15.35 -1.22
N LEU A 41 3.44 -15.19 0.06
CA LEU A 41 4.39 -16.07 0.75
C LEU A 41 3.83 -17.50 0.91
N ALA A 42 2.53 -17.62 1.11
CA ALA A 42 1.85 -18.92 1.27
C ALA A 42 1.81 -19.75 -0.02
N ASP A 43 2.03 -19.13 -1.19
CA ASP A 43 2.19 -19.85 -2.47
C ASP A 43 3.46 -20.71 -2.49
N GLY A 44 4.53 -20.30 -1.78
CA GLY A 44 5.83 -21.00 -1.79
C GLY A 44 6.32 -21.49 -0.42
N ALA A 45 5.62 -21.22 0.67
CA ALA A 45 6.03 -21.59 2.02
C ALA A 45 4.84 -21.89 2.93
N ASN A 46 5.10 -22.59 4.05
CA ASN A 46 4.11 -22.72 5.11
C ASN A 46 4.13 -21.45 5.98
N VAL A 47 3.01 -20.74 6.07
CA VAL A 47 2.94 -19.43 6.74
C VAL A 47 2.03 -19.47 7.97
N ASP A 48 2.62 -19.22 9.14
CA ASP A 48 1.88 -18.93 10.38
C ASP A 48 1.91 -17.40 10.64
N VAL A 49 0.75 -16.76 10.67
CA VAL A 49 0.62 -15.32 10.95
C VAL A 49 0.34 -15.11 12.43
N VAL A 50 1.28 -14.54 13.17
CA VAL A 50 1.06 -14.07 14.53
C VAL A 50 0.47 -12.67 14.45
N ALA A 51 -0.87 -12.61 14.43
CA ALA A 51 -1.63 -11.45 14.05
C ALA A 51 -2.10 -10.64 15.28
N ASN A 52 -1.77 -9.36 15.31
CA ASN A 52 -2.39 -8.39 16.18
C ASN A 52 -3.50 -7.67 15.39
N PRO A 53 -4.80 -7.84 15.74
CA PRO A 53 -5.87 -7.19 15.00
C PRO A 53 -5.74 -5.66 15.02
N PRO A 54 -5.97 -4.95 13.89
CA PRO A 54 -5.78 -3.50 13.76
C PRO A 54 -6.93 -2.70 14.41
N VAL A 55 -7.32 -3.06 15.63
CA VAL A 55 -8.41 -2.43 16.39
C VAL A 55 -7.87 -1.41 17.37
N ASN A 56 -8.60 -0.32 17.53
CA ASN A 56 -8.33 0.74 18.51
C ASN A 56 -9.56 0.97 19.42
N ARG A 57 -9.46 1.90 20.35
CA ARG A 57 -10.52 2.21 21.32
C ARG A 57 -11.84 2.67 20.69
N SER A 58 -11.79 3.26 19.51
CA SER A 58 -12.98 3.75 18.80
C SER A 58 -13.75 2.65 18.08
N VAL A 59 -13.10 1.51 17.85
CA VAL A 59 -13.68 0.36 17.16
C VAL A 59 -14.15 -0.71 18.14
N LEU A 60 -13.44 -0.88 19.27
CA LEU A 60 -13.79 -1.86 20.30
C LEU A 60 -14.91 -1.33 21.19
N SER A 61 -16.11 -1.86 21.05
CA SER A 61 -17.21 -1.70 22.02
C SER A 61 -16.94 -2.52 23.29
N GLU A 62 -16.37 -3.72 23.13
CA GLU A 62 -16.04 -4.64 24.21
C GLU A 62 -14.65 -4.37 24.80
N SER A 63 -14.47 -4.72 26.09
CA SER A 63 -13.17 -4.60 26.77
C SER A 63 -12.13 -5.57 26.26
N TYR A 64 -12.58 -6.71 25.69
CA TYR A 64 -11.75 -7.82 25.26
C TYR A 64 -12.44 -8.60 24.12
N ILE A 65 -11.72 -8.87 23.05
CA ILE A 65 -12.14 -9.75 21.96
C ILE A 65 -11.08 -10.82 21.74
N ARG A 66 -11.52 -12.08 21.75
CA ARG A 66 -10.71 -13.23 21.37
C ARG A 66 -11.18 -13.74 20.02
N LEU A 67 -10.28 -13.72 19.04
CA LEU A 67 -10.52 -14.26 17.71
C LEU A 67 -10.03 -15.71 17.66
N PRO A 68 -10.77 -16.63 17.03
CA PRO A 68 -10.34 -18.01 16.84
C PRO A 68 -9.16 -18.06 15.85
N ARG A 69 -8.40 -19.15 15.92
CA ARG A 69 -7.48 -19.52 14.84
C ARG A 69 -8.27 -19.80 13.57
N GLU A 70 -7.76 -19.33 12.45
CA GLU A 70 -8.37 -19.59 11.14
C GLU A 70 -7.33 -19.77 10.04
N GLU A 71 -7.75 -20.33 8.92
CA GLU A 71 -6.95 -20.48 7.71
C GLU A 71 -7.59 -19.68 6.58
N GLU A 72 -6.82 -18.79 5.95
CA GLU A 72 -7.24 -17.98 4.81
C GLU A 72 -6.04 -17.65 3.93
N GLY A 73 -6.23 -17.66 2.59
CA GLY A 73 -5.17 -17.35 1.63
C GLY A 73 -3.94 -18.27 1.73
N GLY A 74 -4.11 -19.53 2.14
CA GLY A 74 -3.02 -20.49 2.33
C GLY A 74 -2.22 -20.30 3.63
N ALA A 75 -2.56 -19.33 4.48
CA ALA A 75 -1.86 -19.03 5.73
C ALA A 75 -2.73 -19.29 6.96
N CYS A 76 -2.08 -19.62 8.07
CA CYS A 76 -2.73 -19.86 9.34
C CYS A 76 -2.63 -18.64 10.26
N TYR A 77 -3.74 -17.94 10.51
CA TYR A 77 -3.83 -16.78 11.40
C TYR A 77 -4.01 -17.18 12.86
N ARG A 78 -3.12 -16.71 13.71
CA ARG A 78 -3.10 -16.91 15.16
C ARG A 78 -3.17 -15.56 15.87
N TYR A 79 -4.37 -15.17 16.25
CA TYR A 79 -4.65 -13.82 16.78
C TYR A 79 -4.16 -13.63 18.22
N ILE A 80 -3.50 -12.50 18.45
CA ILE A 80 -3.34 -11.94 19.78
C ILE A 80 -4.69 -11.36 20.21
N PRO A 81 -5.14 -11.57 21.47
CA PRO A 81 -6.37 -10.98 21.93
C PRO A 81 -6.38 -9.45 21.81
N ALA A 82 -7.48 -8.90 21.30
CA ALA A 82 -7.68 -7.47 21.24
C ALA A 82 -8.19 -6.96 22.60
N ILE A 83 -7.46 -6.02 23.21
CA ILE A 83 -7.75 -5.49 24.53
C ILE A 83 -7.93 -3.97 24.42
N ARG A 84 -8.99 -3.42 25.04
CA ARG A 84 -9.30 -1.99 24.98
C ARG A 84 -8.35 -1.13 25.80
N ASN A 85 -7.88 -1.63 26.95
CA ASN A 85 -6.90 -0.92 27.79
C ASN A 85 -5.53 -0.88 27.07
N PRO A 86 -4.89 0.28 26.85
CA PRO A 86 -3.67 0.40 26.05
C PRO A 86 -2.46 -0.26 26.71
N VAL A 87 -2.34 -0.24 28.03
CA VAL A 87 -1.22 -0.84 28.75
C VAL A 87 -1.31 -2.38 28.69
N LEU A 88 -2.50 -2.91 29.01
CA LEU A 88 -2.76 -4.36 28.91
C LEU A 88 -2.67 -4.83 27.46
N LYS A 89 -3.11 -4.02 26.49
CA LYS A 89 -2.93 -4.31 25.06
C LYS A 89 -1.46 -4.41 24.69
N ALA A 90 -0.63 -3.43 25.10
CA ALA A 90 0.80 -3.46 24.80
C ALA A 90 1.49 -4.69 25.42
N ALA A 91 1.14 -5.03 26.64
CA ALA A 91 1.64 -6.24 27.31
C ALA A 91 1.18 -7.53 26.59
N ALA A 92 -0.11 -7.65 26.28
CA ALA A 92 -0.65 -8.80 25.57
C ALA A 92 -0.02 -8.98 24.17
N VAL A 93 0.14 -7.88 23.42
CA VAL A 93 0.81 -7.88 22.13
C VAL A 93 2.27 -8.26 22.28
N GLY A 94 3.01 -7.67 23.24
CA GLY A 94 4.41 -7.95 23.47
C GLY A 94 4.66 -9.41 23.84
N PHE A 95 4.12 -9.84 24.96
CA PHE A 95 4.29 -11.23 25.45
C PHE A 95 3.63 -12.25 24.52
N GLY A 96 2.42 -11.96 24.06
CA GLY A 96 1.68 -12.87 23.18
C GLY A 96 2.42 -13.12 21.86
N THR A 97 2.95 -12.07 21.22
CA THR A 97 3.75 -12.21 20.00
C THR A 97 5.06 -12.93 20.28
N PHE A 98 5.78 -12.55 21.34
CA PHE A 98 7.05 -13.18 21.69
C PHE A 98 6.90 -14.69 21.88
N PHE A 99 6.03 -15.13 22.80
CA PHE A 99 5.88 -16.55 23.11
C PHE A 99 5.29 -17.34 21.95
N ARG A 100 4.28 -16.81 21.23
CA ARG A 100 3.73 -17.51 20.06
C ARG A 100 4.76 -17.70 18.98
N THR A 101 5.52 -16.65 18.64
CA THR A 101 6.62 -16.73 17.68
C THR A 101 7.65 -17.74 18.13
N LEU A 102 8.08 -17.67 19.40
CA LEU A 102 9.10 -18.56 19.98
C LEU A 102 8.70 -20.05 19.89
N PHE A 103 7.43 -20.39 20.19
CA PHE A 103 6.93 -21.75 20.13
C PHE A 103 6.63 -22.26 18.70
N LEU A 104 6.40 -21.35 17.74
CA LEU A 104 6.20 -21.71 16.35
C LEU A 104 7.52 -21.97 15.61
N ILE A 105 8.62 -21.39 16.07
CA ILE A 105 9.93 -21.51 15.41
C ILE A 105 10.39 -22.97 15.34
N ARG A 106 10.63 -23.45 14.14
CA ARG A 106 11.18 -24.76 13.78
C ARG A 106 12.59 -24.61 13.19
N ARG A 107 13.21 -25.73 12.82
CA ARG A 107 14.57 -25.76 12.26
C ARG A 107 14.69 -24.91 10.97
N ASP A 108 13.69 -24.95 10.12
CA ASP A 108 13.63 -24.29 8.80
C ASP A 108 12.84 -22.99 8.80
N SER A 109 12.63 -22.38 10.00
CA SER A 109 11.83 -21.16 10.13
C SER A 109 12.63 -19.89 9.88
N ALA A 110 11.95 -18.88 9.30
CA ALA A 110 12.33 -17.48 9.31
C ALA A 110 11.16 -16.63 9.87
N VAL A 111 11.50 -15.50 10.51
CA VAL A 111 10.51 -14.59 11.10
C VAL A 111 10.47 -13.30 10.29
N VAL A 112 9.28 -12.91 9.85
CA VAL A 112 9.04 -11.64 9.15
C VAL A 112 8.33 -10.68 10.10
N VAL A 113 8.81 -9.44 10.18
CA VAL A 113 8.24 -8.39 11.02
C VAL A 113 8.08 -7.09 10.24
N ASP A 114 7.04 -6.32 10.56
CA ASP A 114 6.89 -4.94 10.09
C ASP A 114 7.67 -4.01 11.01
N GLY A 115 8.76 -3.42 10.52
CA GLY A 115 9.67 -2.58 11.30
C GLY A 115 9.02 -1.37 11.96
N LEU A 116 7.89 -0.91 11.45
CA LEU A 116 7.12 0.21 12.00
C LEU A 116 6.17 -0.23 13.13
N ASN A 117 5.87 -1.51 13.24
CA ASN A 117 4.97 -2.09 14.24
C ASN A 117 5.72 -2.43 15.53
N ARG A 118 6.27 -1.44 16.20
CA ARG A 118 7.28 -1.47 17.24
C ARG A 118 7.20 -2.64 18.23
N VAL A 119 6.05 -2.81 18.91
CA VAL A 119 5.89 -3.86 19.95
C VAL A 119 5.89 -5.26 19.33
N THR A 120 5.12 -5.44 18.29
CA THR A 120 5.01 -6.72 17.55
C THR A 120 6.36 -7.08 16.93
N ALA A 121 7.00 -6.11 16.27
CA ALA A 121 8.28 -6.31 15.59
C ALA A 121 9.44 -6.59 16.59
N LEU A 122 9.50 -5.85 17.69
CA LEU A 122 10.47 -6.11 18.76
C LEU A 122 10.33 -7.54 19.31
N SER A 123 9.09 -7.95 19.59
CA SER A 123 8.81 -9.28 20.16
C SER A 123 9.14 -10.39 19.18
N GLY A 124 8.76 -10.25 17.90
CA GLY A 124 9.11 -11.20 16.85
C GLY A 124 10.62 -11.31 16.62
N MET A 125 11.31 -10.18 16.55
CA MET A 125 12.76 -10.08 16.39
C MET A 125 13.50 -10.74 17.56
N LEU A 126 13.07 -10.47 18.81
CA LEU A 126 13.70 -11.09 19.99
C LEU A 126 13.49 -12.61 20.01
N ALA A 127 12.32 -13.10 19.65
CA ALA A 127 12.05 -14.53 19.55
C ALA A 127 12.92 -15.20 18.46
N ALA A 128 13.05 -14.58 17.29
CA ALA A 128 13.93 -15.03 16.23
C ALA A 128 15.39 -15.10 16.68
N ARG A 129 15.88 -14.03 17.30
CA ARG A 129 17.25 -13.94 17.82
C ARG A 129 17.54 -15.01 18.88
N LEU A 130 16.61 -15.23 19.83
CA LEU A 130 16.77 -16.26 20.88
C LEU A 130 16.89 -17.68 20.28
N ARG A 131 16.24 -17.91 19.14
CA ARG A 131 16.30 -19.20 18.42
C ARG A 131 17.36 -19.27 17.32
N GLY A 132 18.17 -18.21 17.15
CA GLY A 132 19.18 -18.13 16.10
C GLY A 132 18.60 -18.21 14.68
N LYS A 133 17.42 -17.61 14.45
CA LYS A 133 16.72 -17.67 13.15
C LYS A 133 16.78 -16.33 12.41
N PRO A 134 16.75 -16.35 11.07
CA PRO A 134 16.63 -15.14 10.28
C PRO A 134 15.42 -14.32 10.71
N CYS A 135 15.62 -13.00 10.84
CA CYS A 135 14.56 -12.02 11.05
C CYS A 135 14.57 -11.01 9.92
N ILE A 136 13.48 -10.98 9.16
CA ILE A 136 13.31 -10.10 8.00
C ILE A 136 12.50 -8.89 8.43
N GLY A 137 13.09 -7.70 8.34
CA GLY A 137 12.42 -6.44 8.60
C GLY A 137 11.81 -5.86 7.32
N ILE A 138 10.48 -5.75 7.27
CA ILE A 138 9.81 -4.97 6.22
C ILE A 138 9.82 -3.52 6.65
N VAL A 139 10.30 -2.63 5.79
CA VAL A 139 10.37 -1.19 6.05
C VAL A 139 9.68 -0.47 4.90
N THR A 140 8.47 0.03 5.15
CA THR A 140 7.68 0.78 4.17
C THR A 140 7.87 2.28 4.26
N ASP A 141 8.39 2.77 5.38
CA ASP A 141 8.71 4.17 5.62
C ASP A 141 9.90 4.29 6.56
N LEU A 142 10.67 5.36 6.43
CA LEU A 142 11.78 5.63 7.35
C LEU A 142 11.24 6.19 8.68
N PRO A 143 11.55 5.58 9.85
CA PRO A 143 11.04 6.05 11.14
C PRO A 143 11.36 7.52 11.43
N ASP A 144 12.51 8.01 10.96
CA ASP A 144 12.96 9.38 11.20
C ASP A 144 12.14 10.41 10.45
N MET A 145 11.50 10.03 9.34
CA MET A 145 10.64 10.90 8.51
C MET A 145 9.18 10.86 8.92
N LEU A 146 8.78 9.92 9.79
CA LEU A 146 7.42 9.83 10.28
C LEU A 146 7.18 10.80 11.45
N SER A 147 5.93 11.23 11.60
CA SER A 147 5.48 11.90 12.81
C SER A 147 5.54 10.93 14.01
N GLY A 148 5.88 11.43 15.19
CA GLY A 148 5.91 10.59 16.39
C GLY A 148 6.97 11.03 17.42
N SER A 149 6.92 10.42 18.62
CA SER A 149 7.87 10.71 19.67
C SER A 149 9.27 10.19 19.33
N SER A 150 10.31 10.84 19.85
CA SER A 150 11.70 10.42 19.69
C SER A 150 11.92 8.97 20.18
N PHE A 151 11.28 8.58 21.28
CA PHE A 151 11.32 7.20 21.75
C PHE A 151 10.76 6.20 20.76
N SER A 152 9.63 6.54 20.12
CA SER A 152 9.01 5.72 19.07
C SER A 152 9.94 5.47 17.88
N LYS A 153 10.59 6.55 17.42
CA LYS A 153 11.54 6.48 16.29
C LYS A 153 12.77 5.66 16.66
N LYS A 154 13.35 5.89 17.84
CA LYS A 154 14.49 5.12 18.34
C LYS A 154 14.19 3.63 18.46
N LEU A 155 13.00 3.26 18.95
CA LEU A 155 12.63 1.86 19.08
C LEU A 155 12.44 1.19 17.71
N ALA A 156 11.79 1.87 16.75
CA ALA A 156 11.65 1.35 15.38
C ALA A 156 13.02 1.17 14.71
N ASN A 157 13.89 2.17 14.78
CA ASN A 157 15.26 2.08 14.28
C ASN A 157 16.05 0.94 14.96
N PHE A 158 15.91 0.78 16.28
CA PHE A 158 16.53 -0.33 16.99
C PHE A 158 16.10 -1.69 16.43
N VAL A 159 14.79 -1.91 16.24
CA VAL A 159 14.28 -3.15 15.67
C VAL A 159 14.80 -3.38 14.26
N ILE A 160 14.70 -2.37 13.39
CA ILE A 160 15.16 -2.44 12.00
C ILE A 160 16.65 -2.81 11.95
N HIS A 161 17.49 -2.12 12.73
CA HIS A 161 18.92 -2.40 12.76
C HIS A 161 19.29 -3.79 13.32
N HIS A 162 18.41 -4.44 14.07
CA HIS A 162 18.64 -5.79 14.60
C HIS A 162 18.01 -6.90 13.72
N CYS A 163 17.25 -6.56 12.68
CA CYS A 163 16.86 -7.54 11.66
C CYS A 163 18.09 -8.02 10.88
N THR A 164 18.06 -9.26 10.42
CA THR A 164 19.15 -9.88 9.67
C THR A 164 19.04 -9.65 8.16
N HIS A 165 17.83 -9.44 7.66
CA HIS A 165 17.48 -9.23 6.25
C HIS A 165 16.49 -8.09 6.13
N TYR A 166 16.40 -7.49 4.95
CA TYR A 166 15.50 -6.39 4.69
C TYR A 166 14.58 -6.61 3.50
N VAL A 167 13.35 -6.12 3.62
CA VAL A 167 12.44 -5.85 2.51
C VAL A 167 12.20 -4.35 2.50
N LEU A 168 12.65 -3.67 1.45
CA LEU A 168 12.66 -2.22 1.33
C LEU A 168 11.89 -1.78 0.10
N LEU A 169 11.36 -0.56 0.07
CA LEU A 169 10.59 -0.06 -1.07
C LEU A 169 11.47 0.44 -2.22
N THR A 170 12.65 0.99 -1.92
CA THR A 170 13.52 1.62 -2.93
C THR A 170 15.00 1.37 -2.65
N GLU A 171 15.84 1.46 -3.69
CA GLU A 171 17.30 1.41 -3.52
C GLU A 171 17.82 2.56 -2.65
N ALA A 172 17.23 3.76 -2.77
CA ALA A 172 17.59 4.89 -1.91
C ALA A 172 17.35 4.58 -0.42
N MET A 173 16.30 3.80 -0.10
CA MET A 173 16.04 3.32 1.26
C MET A 173 17.11 2.33 1.72
N ASN A 174 17.56 1.43 0.83
CA ASN A 174 18.67 0.53 1.11
C ASN A 174 19.96 1.30 1.38
N ASP A 175 20.30 2.25 0.52
CA ASP A 175 21.48 3.10 0.70
C ASP A 175 21.47 3.87 2.02
N TYR A 176 20.28 4.27 2.49
CA TYR A 176 20.14 4.98 3.76
C TYR A 176 20.25 4.05 4.96
N LEU A 177 19.55 2.91 4.99
CA LEU A 177 19.39 2.03 6.15
C LEU A 177 20.48 0.96 6.26
N ASN A 178 20.90 0.39 5.13
CA ASN A 178 21.66 -0.86 5.09
C ASN A 178 23.19 -0.65 5.05
N LYS A 179 23.71 0.17 5.92
CA LYS A 179 25.17 0.43 5.99
C LYS A 179 26.00 -0.82 6.32
N ALA A 180 25.37 -1.85 6.85
CA ALA A 180 26.03 -3.11 7.20
C ALA A 180 26.05 -4.14 6.04
N GLY A 181 25.48 -3.82 4.87
CA GLY A 181 25.45 -4.72 3.71
C GLY A 181 24.68 -6.02 3.95
N LYS A 182 23.61 -5.99 4.72
CA LYS A 182 22.77 -7.17 4.98
C LYS A 182 22.02 -7.59 3.71
N PRO A 183 21.67 -8.87 3.55
CA PRO A 183 20.81 -9.32 2.46
C PRO A 183 19.48 -8.54 2.44
N TYR A 184 19.06 -8.12 1.25
CA TYR A 184 17.83 -7.36 1.07
C TYR A 184 17.15 -7.65 -0.27
N VAL A 185 15.89 -7.31 -0.35
CA VAL A 185 15.13 -7.25 -1.61
C VAL A 185 14.39 -5.93 -1.71
N ILE A 186 14.37 -5.38 -2.92
CA ILE A 186 13.48 -4.25 -3.23
C ILE A 186 12.12 -4.79 -3.65
N LEU A 187 11.14 -4.37 -2.87
CA LEU A 187 9.73 -4.70 -3.06
C LEU A 187 8.96 -3.40 -2.97
N GLU A 188 8.91 -2.68 -4.08
CA GLU A 188 8.31 -1.34 -4.20
C GLU A 188 6.81 -1.33 -3.91
N GLY A 189 6.19 -2.49 -3.96
CA GLY A 189 4.79 -2.79 -3.73
C GLY A 189 4.42 -4.09 -4.42
N HIS A 190 3.13 -4.41 -4.42
CA HIS A 190 2.62 -5.58 -5.15
C HIS A 190 1.18 -5.35 -5.60
N ALA A 191 0.88 -5.79 -6.82
CA ALA A 191 -0.47 -5.86 -7.32
C ALA A 191 -1.18 -7.10 -6.76
N ASP A 192 -2.48 -7.00 -6.55
CA ASP A 192 -3.30 -8.15 -6.17
C ASP A 192 -3.50 -9.06 -7.39
N ILE A 193 -2.97 -10.28 -7.34
CA ILE A 193 -3.10 -11.24 -8.45
C ILE A 193 -4.55 -11.55 -8.79
N THR A 194 -5.48 -11.44 -7.83
CA THR A 194 -6.91 -11.69 -8.08
C THR A 194 -7.53 -10.67 -9.03
N MET A 195 -6.90 -9.52 -9.21
CA MET A 195 -7.28 -8.55 -10.23
C MET A 195 -7.20 -9.14 -11.65
N ALA A 196 -6.42 -10.19 -11.88
CA ALA A 196 -6.36 -10.88 -13.18
C ALA A 196 -7.72 -11.38 -13.65
N ALA A 197 -8.62 -11.75 -12.74
CA ALA A 197 -9.98 -12.18 -13.05
C ALA A 197 -10.92 -11.04 -13.49
N ARG A 198 -10.57 -9.78 -13.23
CA ARG A 198 -11.36 -8.61 -13.63
C ARG A 198 -10.86 -8.09 -14.96
N ILE A 199 -11.47 -8.52 -16.06
CA ILE A 199 -11.05 -8.12 -17.41
C ILE A 199 -11.55 -6.71 -17.70
N PRO A 200 -10.65 -5.73 -17.99
CA PRO A 200 -11.04 -4.41 -18.45
C PRO A 200 -11.74 -4.52 -19.81
N ALA A 201 -12.74 -3.70 -20.03
CA ALA A 201 -13.44 -3.64 -21.31
C ALA A 201 -13.60 -2.17 -21.74
N MET A 202 -13.37 -1.91 -23.03
CA MET A 202 -13.44 -0.54 -23.57
C MET A 202 -14.86 0.01 -23.49
N GLU A 203 -15.87 -0.85 -23.65
CA GLU A 203 -17.29 -0.51 -23.57
C GLU A 203 -17.73 -0.04 -22.18
N LYS A 204 -16.94 -0.34 -21.15
CA LYS A 204 -17.19 0.12 -19.77
C LYS A 204 -16.72 1.55 -19.51
N LYS A 205 -15.94 2.16 -20.44
CA LYS A 205 -15.48 3.53 -20.27
C LYS A 205 -16.64 4.51 -20.35
N VAL A 206 -16.81 5.30 -19.30
CA VAL A 206 -17.93 6.25 -19.20
C VAL A 206 -17.73 7.49 -20.09
N LYS A 207 -18.84 8.09 -20.49
CA LYS A 207 -18.88 9.39 -21.18
C LYS A 207 -19.61 10.41 -20.31
N PRO A 208 -19.12 11.65 -20.19
CA PRO A 208 -17.90 12.20 -20.78
C PRO A 208 -16.64 11.50 -20.29
N ARG A 209 -15.48 11.74 -20.94
CA ARG A 209 -14.18 11.18 -20.51
C ARG A 209 -13.83 11.60 -19.11
N VAL A 210 -13.41 10.65 -18.28
CA VAL A 210 -13.11 10.92 -16.86
C VAL A 210 -11.61 10.79 -16.58
N CYS A 211 -11.01 11.90 -16.11
CA CYS A 211 -9.77 11.88 -15.36
C CYS A 211 -10.12 11.56 -13.90
N PHE A 212 -9.43 10.61 -13.29
CA PHE A 212 -9.82 10.07 -12.00
C PHE A 212 -8.68 10.07 -10.99
N TYR A 213 -8.98 10.46 -9.76
CA TYR A 213 -8.09 10.32 -8.61
C TYR A 213 -8.86 9.76 -7.42
N ALA A 214 -8.28 8.78 -6.75
CA ALA A 214 -8.80 8.29 -5.46
C ALA A 214 -7.67 8.21 -4.42
N GLY A 215 -7.87 8.79 -3.23
CA GLY A 215 -6.90 8.75 -2.14
C GLY A 215 -6.95 9.93 -1.19
N GLY A 216 -5.83 10.25 -0.54
CA GLY A 216 -5.75 11.43 0.32
C GLY A 216 -5.96 12.71 -0.50
N VAL A 217 -7.01 13.47 -0.20
CA VAL A 217 -7.33 14.73 -0.88
C VAL A 217 -6.65 15.86 -0.13
N SER A 218 -5.35 16.04 -0.40
CA SER A 218 -4.51 17.04 0.25
C SER A 218 -3.64 17.78 -0.76
N LYS A 219 -3.34 19.08 -0.47
CA LYS A 219 -2.44 19.90 -1.30
C LYS A 219 -1.05 19.27 -1.38
N GLN A 220 -0.55 18.67 -0.32
CA GLN A 220 0.75 17.99 -0.31
C GLN A 220 0.85 16.80 -1.29
N TYR A 221 -0.27 16.31 -1.81
CA TYR A 221 -0.30 15.26 -2.83
C TYR A 221 -0.53 15.80 -4.25
N GLY A 222 -0.37 17.11 -4.46
CA GLY A 222 -0.48 17.76 -5.77
C GLY A 222 -1.89 18.00 -6.27
N LEU A 223 -2.92 17.83 -5.40
CA LEU A 223 -4.32 17.91 -5.82
C LEU A 223 -4.74 19.32 -6.23
N SER A 224 -4.18 20.36 -5.62
CA SER A 224 -4.45 21.76 -6.05
C SER A 224 -3.98 22.01 -7.48
N ASN A 225 -2.75 21.56 -7.81
CA ASN A 225 -2.19 21.71 -9.16
C ASN A 225 -2.97 20.83 -10.18
N LEU A 226 -3.40 19.65 -9.78
CA LEU A 226 -4.23 18.78 -10.64
C LEU A 226 -5.56 19.48 -11.00
N VAL A 227 -6.27 20.00 -10.00
CA VAL A 227 -7.57 20.66 -10.22
C VAL A 227 -7.41 21.92 -11.07
N GLU A 228 -6.42 22.75 -10.76
CA GLU A 228 -6.12 23.96 -11.54
C GLU A 228 -5.68 23.62 -12.96
N GLY A 229 -4.79 22.65 -13.12
CA GLY A 229 -4.31 22.17 -14.42
C GLY A 229 -5.43 21.60 -15.28
N PHE A 230 -6.32 20.79 -14.69
CA PHE A 230 -7.50 20.30 -15.41
C PHE A 230 -8.42 21.42 -15.89
N ARG A 231 -8.68 22.43 -15.05
CA ARG A 231 -9.50 23.60 -15.43
C ARG A 231 -8.85 24.42 -16.55
N LYS A 232 -7.52 24.64 -16.49
CA LYS A 232 -6.75 25.33 -17.54
C LYS A 232 -6.65 24.54 -18.84
N ALA A 233 -6.64 23.22 -18.77
CA ALA A 233 -6.59 22.36 -19.94
C ALA A 233 -7.80 22.54 -20.85
N ASP A 234 -8.96 22.86 -20.27
CA ASP A 234 -10.24 23.12 -20.98
C ASP A 234 -10.56 22.08 -22.07
N ILE A 235 -10.45 20.80 -21.68
CA ILE A 235 -10.64 19.68 -22.60
C ILE A 235 -12.13 19.43 -22.82
N PRO A 236 -12.62 19.48 -24.08
CA PRO A 236 -14.03 19.22 -24.37
C PRO A 236 -14.47 17.83 -23.93
N ASN A 237 -15.68 17.74 -23.36
CA ASN A 237 -16.28 16.47 -22.94
C ASN A 237 -15.38 15.67 -21.99
N ALA A 238 -14.72 16.34 -21.06
CA ALA A 238 -13.92 15.71 -20.00
C ALA A 238 -14.39 16.19 -18.62
N GLN A 239 -14.25 15.31 -17.64
CA GLN A 239 -14.50 15.58 -16.21
C GLN A 239 -13.33 15.11 -15.37
N LEU A 240 -13.12 15.76 -14.22
CA LEU A 240 -12.18 15.34 -13.19
C LEU A 240 -12.97 14.83 -11.98
N HIS A 241 -12.84 13.55 -11.69
CA HIS A 241 -13.49 12.90 -10.54
C HIS A 241 -12.47 12.62 -9.43
N ILE A 242 -12.73 13.13 -8.23
CA ILE A 242 -11.85 13.02 -7.07
C ILE A 242 -12.60 12.36 -5.91
N TYR A 243 -11.97 11.35 -5.28
CA TYR A 243 -12.52 10.61 -4.16
C TYR A 243 -11.50 10.50 -3.01
N GLY A 244 -12.00 10.61 -1.78
CA GLY A 244 -11.23 10.37 -0.56
C GLY A 244 -11.28 11.51 0.45
N PRO A 245 -10.74 11.30 1.65
CA PRO A 245 -10.70 12.31 2.71
C PRO A 245 -9.44 13.18 2.59
N GLY A 246 -9.49 14.40 3.14
CA GLY A 246 -8.31 15.26 3.25
C GLY A 246 -8.61 16.69 3.62
N ASP A 247 -7.58 17.48 3.80
CA ASP A 247 -7.63 18.88 4.20
C ASP A 247 -8.04 19.82 3.04
N TYR A 248 -7.86 19.37 1.78
CA TYR A 248 -8.24 20.12 0.58
C TYR A 248 -9.75 19.97 0.23
N VAL A 249 -10.50 19.07 0.88
CA VAL A 249 -11.89 18.75 0.53
C VAL A 249 -12.80 19.97 0.50
N LYS A 250 -12.70 20.88 1.48
CA LYS A 250 -13.59 22.06 1.55
C LYS A 250 -13.41 22.98 0.34
N GLU A 251 -12.16 23.23 -0.05
CA GLU A 251 -11.84 24.06 -1.21
C GLU A 251 -12.26 23.38 -2.51
N LEU A 252 -12.02 22.07 -2.61
CA LEU A 252 -12.45 21.26 -3.77
C LEU A 252 -13.97 21.27 -3.95
N GLN A 253 -14.75 21.22 -2.89
CA GLN A 253 -16.23 21.33 -2.95
C GLN A 253 -16.69 22.70 -3.45
N GLN A 254 -15.99 23.79 -3.09
CA GLN A 254 -16.30 25.11 -3.61
C GLN A 254 -16.01 25.18 -5.11
N ILE A 255 -14.85 24.65 -5.55
CA ILE A 255 -14.50 24.59 -6.97
C ILE A 255 -15.52 23.74 -7.76
N ALA A 256 -15.94 22.60 -7.23
CA ALA A 256 -16.94 21.74 -7.86
C ALA A 256 -18.33 22.39 -7.98
N ALA A 257 -18.66 23.33 -7.09
CA ALA A 257 -19.90 24.10 -7.19
C ALA A 257 -19.84 25.19 -8.29
N GLU A 258 -18.62 25.67 -8.62
CA GLU A 258 -18.38 26.70 -9.64
C GLU A 258 -18.12 26.09 -11.03
N ASP A 259 -17.49 24.90 -11.09
CA ASP A 259 -17.10 24.22 -12.34
C ASP A 259 -17.65 22.78 -12.35
N SER A 260 -18.73 22.57 -13.09
CA SER A 260 -19.41 21.27 -13.19
C SER A 260 -18.57 20.15 -13.80
N ARG A 261 -17.40 20.46 -14.36
CA ARG A 261 -16.44 19.47 -14.87
C ARG A 261 -15.61 18.85 -13.74
N VAL A 262 -15.56 19.47 -12.56
CA VAL A 262 -14.85 18.95 -11.38
C VAL A 262 -15.86 18.33 -10.41
N PHE A 263 -15.68 17.05 -10.10
CA PHE A 263 -16.58 16.30 -9.25
C PHE A 263 -15.85 15.76 -8.01
N TYR A 264 -16.41 15.99 -6.83
CA TYR A 264 -15.96 15.35 -5.59
C TYR A 264 -17.00 14.35 -5.09
N GLY A 265 -16.66 13.07 -5.10
CA GLY A 265 -17.57 11.97 -4.77
C GLY A 265 -17.47 11.45 -3.32
N GLY A 266 -16.71 12.12 -2.45
CA GLY A 266 -16.56 11.70 -1.05
C GLY A 266 -15.72 10.43 -0.89
N MET A 267 -16.07 9.60 0.10
CA MET A 267 -15.40 8.32 0.37
C MET A 267 -16.27 7.17 -0.10
N LEU A 268 -15.68 6.24 -0.83
CA LEU A 268 -16.29 5.00 -1.29
C LEU A 268 -15.58 3.77 -0.72
N LEU A 269 -16.22 2.61 -0.83
CA LEU A 269 -15.57 1.34 -0.55
C LEU A 269 -14.51 1.05 -1.63
N ASN A 270 -13.47 0.30 -1.27
CA ASN A 270 -12.40 -0.01 -2.22
C ASN A 270 -12.92 -0.75 -3.47
N THR A 271 -13.93 -1.60 -3.32
CA THR A 271 -14.55 -2.30 -4.45
C THR A 271 -15.22 -1.34 -5.45
N GLU A 272 -15.89 -0.30 -4.94
CA GLU A 272 -16.51 0.75 -5.76
C GLU A 272 -15.45 1.65 -6.42
N ILE A 273 -14.35 1.95 -5.70
CA ILE A 273 -13.21 2.70 -6.28
C ILE A 273 -12.62 1.94 -7.44
N VAL A 274 -12.35 0.63 -7.30
CA VAL A 274 -11.79 -0.20 -8.39
C VAL A 274 -12.72 -0.25 -9.61
N GLU A 275 -14.02 -0.29 -9.42
CA GLU A 275 -14.99 -0.20 -10.53
C GLU A 275 -14.88 1.13 -11.26
N LYS A 276 -14.82 2.25 -10.51
CA LYS A 276 -14.65 3.59 -11.09
C LYS A 276 -13.30 3.80 -11.77
N GLU A 277 -12.23 3.19 -11.24
CA GLU A 277 -10.93 3.17 -11.90
C GLU A 277 -11.00 2.49 -13.28
N GLN A 278 -11.76 1.39 -13.40
CA GLN A 278 -11.97 0.70 -14.68
C GLN A 278 -12.88 1.47 -15.65
N GLU A 279 -13.84 2.24 -15.14
CA GLU A 279 -14.73 3.08 -15.92
C GLU A 279 -14.05 4.37 -16.42
N ALA A 280 -13.05 4.86 -15.74
CA ALA A 280 -12.34 6.11 -16.06
C ALA A 280 -11.52 6.01 -17.35
N THR A 281 -11.31 7.15 -18.01
CA THR A 281 -10.48 7.26 -19.21
C THR A 281 -9.00 7.31 -18.87
N LEU A 282 -8.64 8.03 -17.79
CA LEU A 282 -7.27 8.25 -17.33
C LEU A 282 -7.23 8.33 -15.80
N LEU A 283 -6.31 7.60 -15.19
CA LEU A 283 -6.03 7.73 -13.76
C LEU A 283 -4.83 8.66 -13.56
N VAL A 284 -4.92 9.58 -12.59
CA VAL A 284 -3.88 10.59 -12.39
C VAL A 284 -3.30 10.47 -10.99
N ASN A 285 -1.96 10.42 -10.88
CA ASN A 285 -1.23 10.46 -9.62
C ASN A 285 -0.24 11.65 -9.64
N PRO A 286 -0.68 12.86 -9.24
CA PRO A 286 0.10 14.10 -9.39
C PRO A 286 1.02 14.35 -8.19
N ARG A 287 1.52 13.30 -7.51
CA ARG A 287 2.30 13.44 -6.29
C ARG A 287 3.59 14.23 -6.54
N PRO A 288 3.82 15.37 -5.82
CA PRO A 288 5.02 16.15 -6.00
C PRO A 288 6.29 15.38 -5.68
N THR A 289 7.36 15.65 -6.42
CA THR A 289 8.67 14.96 -6.28
C THR A 289 9.66 15.72 -5.41
N GLY A 290 9.40 16.99 -5.09
CA GLY A 290 10.33 17.87 -4.38
C GLY A 290 10.58 17.56 -2.90
N GLU A 291 9.75 16.72 -2.29
CA GLU A 291 9.90 16.36 -0.87
C GLU A 291 10.93 15.23 -0.69
N GLU A 292 11.81 15.39 0.28
CA GLU A 292 12.92 14.44 0.49
C GLU A 292 12.46 12.99 0.70
N TYR A 293 11.33 12.77 1.38
CA TYR A 293 10.82 11.43 1.66
C TYR A 293 10.35 10.66 0.42
N VAL A 294 10.08 11.37 -0.68
CA VAL A 294 9.55 10.75 -1.92
C VAL A 294 10.53 9.76 -2.54
N LYS A 295 11.83 10.00 -2.44
CA LYS A 295 12.86 9.06 -2.92
C LYS A 295 12.89 7.72 -2.18
N TYR A 296 12.33 7.68 -0.97
CA TYR A 296 12.25 6.48 -0.14
C TYR A 296 10.91 5.76 -0.22
N SER A 297 9.99 6.24 -1.04
CA SER A 297 8.65 5.69 -1.13
C SER A 297 8.23 5.41 -2.57
N PHE A 298 7.39 4.40 -2.73
CA PHE A 298 6.68 4.13 -3.97
C PHE A 298 5.18 4.14 -3.68
N PRO A 299 4.36 4.94 -4.37
CA PRO A 299 2.93 5.00 -4.09
C PRO A 299 2.22 3.70 -4.47
N SER A 300 1.66 3.01 -3.49
CA SER A 300 0.88 1.79 -3.72
C SER A 300 -0.27 1.99 -4.73
N LYS A 301 -0.77 3.21 -4.84
CA LYS A 301 -1.77 3.61 -5.83
C LYS A 301 -1.34 3.39 -7.28
N THR A 302 -0.07 3.64 -7.61
CA THR A 302 0.42 3.42 -8.96
C THR A 302 0.23 1.96 -9.38
N MET A 303 0.54 1.02 -8.48
CA MET A 303 0.30 -0.41 -8.72
C MET A 303 -1.18 -0.75 -8.90
N GLU A 304 -2.04 -0.20 -8.03
CA GLU A 304 -3.48 -0.42 -8.09
C GLU A 304 -4.08 0.15 -9.38
N TYR A 305 -3.68 1.35 -9.76
CA TYR A 305 -4.08 2.01 -11.00
C TYR A 305 -3.66 1.20 -12.23
N MET A 306 -2.40 0.80 -12.30
CA MET A 306 -1.91 -0.04 -13.39
C MET A 306 -2.67 -1.38 -13.44
N ALA A 307 -2.94 -2.01 -12.29
CA ALA A 307 -3.69 -3.27 -12.22
C ALA A 307 -5.15 -3.14 -12.67
N SER A 308 -5.74 -1.95 -12.60
CA SER A 308 -7.11 -1.70 -13.12
C SER A 308 -7.21 -1.85 -14.64
N GLY A 309 -6.11 -1.63 -15.37
CA GLY A 309 -6.07 -1.63 -16.84
C GLY A 309 -6.49 -0.29 -17.47
N THR A 310 -6.66 0.74 -16.67
CA THR A 310 -6.83 2.12 -17.13
C THR A 310 -5.48 2.79 -17.23
N PRO A 311 -5.16 3.56 -18.28
CA PRO A 311 -3.87 4.25 -18.40
C PRO A 311 -3.65 5.21 -17.25
N VAL A 312 -2.38 5.37 -16.86
CA VAL A 312 -1.97 6.16 -15.70
C VAL A 312 -1.07 7.31 -16.13
N LEU A 313 -1.39 8.53 -15.71
CA LEU A 313 -0.50 9.70 -15.74
C LEU A 313 0.05 9.89 -14.33
N THR A 314 1.35 9.86 -14.17
CA THR A 314 2.01 10.01 -12.85
C THR A 314 3.30 10.80 -12.96
N THR A 315 3.66 11.54 -11.91
CA THR A 315 4.95 12.23 -11.81
C THR A 315 6.13 11.25 -11.89
N VAL A 316 7.29 11.73 -12.33
CA VAL A 316 8.52 10.93 -12.37
C VAL A 316 9.08 10.80 -10.97
N LEU A 317 8.50 9.91 -10.18
CA LEU A 317 8.85 9.72 -8.78
C LEU A 317 10.28 9.16 -8.65
N PRO A 318 11.15 9.76 -7.82
CA PRO A 318 12.53 9.28 -7.62
C PRO A 318 12.64 7.83 -7.14
N GLY A 319 11.62 7.34 -6.42
CA GLY A 319 11.54 5.95 -5.96
C GLY A 319 10.94 4.96 -6.97
N MET A 320 10.50 5.44 -8.15
CA MET A 320 9.91 4.58 -9.18
C MET A 320 11.00 3.96 -10.06
N PRO A 321 11.11 2.62 -10.13
CA PRO A 321 12.04 1.96 -11.03
C PRO A 321 11.77 2.30 -12.50
N LYS A 322 12.84 2.47 -13.29
CA LYS A 322 12.74 2.85 -14.72
C LYS A 322 11.91 1.88 -15.54
N GLU A 323 11.80 0.62 -15.12
CA GLU A 323 11.00 -0.40 -15.80
C GLU A 323 9.48 -0.09 -15.82
N TYR A 324 8.99 0.83 -14.94
CA TYR A 324 7.61 1.28 -14.97
C TYR A 324 7.35 2.35 -16.05
N HIS A 325 8.37 3.15 -16.42
CA HIS A 325 8.22 4.30 -17.32
C HIS A 325 7.55 3.95 -18.65
N PRO A 326 7.89 2.84 -19.35
CA PRO A 326 7.23 2.48 -20.60
C PRO A 326 5.73 2.19 -20.45
N HIS A 327 5.24 1.92 -19.24
CA HIS A 327 3.88 1.47 -18.97
C HIS A 327 2.94 2.57 -18.47
N VAL A 328 3.46 3.79 -18.22
CA VAL A 328 2.68 4.94 -17.74
C VAL A 328 2.92 6.14 -18.64
N TYR A 329 2.09 7.16 -18.53
CA TYR A 329 2.41 8.51 -19.01
C TYR A 329 3.14 9.25 -17.90
N LEU A 330 4.23 9.93 -18.24
CA LEU A 330 5.06 10.64 -17.28
C LEU A 330 4.70 12.12 -17.25
N LEU A 331 4.42 12.63 -16.06
CA LEU A 331 4.23 14.06 -15.78
C LEU A 331 5.57 14.63 -15.32
N GLU A 332 6.23 15.37 -16.22
CA GLU A 332 7.56 15.95 -15.96
C GLU A 332 7.46 17.32 -15.28
N ASP A 333 6.48 18.14 -15.67
CA ASP A 333 6.19 19.42 -15.04
C ASP A 333 4.96 19.32 -14.14
N GLU A 334 5.17 19.45 -12.83
CA GLU A 334 4.18 19.32 -11.77
C GLU A 334 3.36 20.58 -11.53
N SER A 335 3.64 21.66 -12.27
CA SER A 335 2.86 22.92 -12.24
C SER A 335 1.45 22.69 -12.81
N ALA A 336 0.54 23.60 -12.52
CA ALA A 336 -0.79 23.55 -13.13
C ALA A 336 -0.74 23.64 -14.65
N GLU A 337 0.20 24.41 -15.19
CA GLU A 337 0.47 24.54 -16.63
C GLU A 337 0.96 23.21 -17.23
N GLY A 338 1.97 22.59 -16.63
CA GLY A 338 2.51 21.32 -17.11
C GLY A 338 1.49 20.17 -17.01
N ILE A 339 0.68 20.16 -15.95
CA ILE A 339 -0.44 19.20 -15.83
C ILE A 339 -1.47 19.45 -16.95
N ALA A 340 -1.80 20.71 -17.25
CA ALA A 340 -2.74 21.04 -18.31
C ALA A 340 -2.25 20.56 -19.68
N GLU A 341 -0.98 20.78 -19.99
CA GLU A 341 -0.35 20.31 -21.23
C GLU A 341 -0.34 18.78 -21.31
N SER A 342 0.09 18.11 -20.26
CA SER A 342 0.12 16.64 -20.19
C SER A 342 -1.28 16.02 -20.33
N LEU A 343 -2.30 16.61 -19.72
CA LEU A 343 -3.68 16.15 -19.88
C LEU A 343 -4.18 16.31 -21.30
N LYS A 344 -3.89 17.45 -21.97
CA LYS A 344 -4.23 17.66 -23.38
C LYS A 344 -3.55 16.63 -24.29
N GLU A 345 -2.24 16.45 -24.10
CA GLU A 345 -1.46 15.49 -24.90
C GLU A 345 -2.02 14.07 -24.73
N VAL A 346 -2.16 13.59 -23.49
CA VAL A 346 -2.65 12.22 -23.23
C VAL A 346 -4.06 12.04 -23.77
N LEU A 347 -4.97 12.97 -23.50
CA LEU A 347 -6.36 12.86 -23.94
C LEU A 347 -6.57 13.19 -25.43
N SER A 348 -5.54 13.63 -26.17
CA SER A 348 -5.59 13.72 -27.64
C SER A 348 -5.47 12.34 -28.31
N ASN A 349 -4.98 11.33 -27.60
CA ASN A 349 -4.89 9.96 -28.11
C ASN A 349 -6.29 9.36 -28.35
N THR A 350 -6.34 8.40 -29.28
CA THR A 350 -7.58 7.62 -29.52
C THR A 350 -7.94 6.74 -28.31
N GLU A 351 -9.21 6.38 -28.18
CA GLU A 351 -9.66 5.50 -27.09
C GLU A 351 -8.96 4.14 -27.11
N GLU A 352 -8.69 3.60 -28.30
CA GLU A 352 -7.97 2.34 -28.50
C GLU A 352 -6.50 2.46 -28.04
N ALA A 353 -5.84 3.59 -28.33
CA ALA A 353 -4.46 3.82 -27.88
C ALA A 353 -4.37 3.93 -26.35
N LEU A 354 -5.30 4.65 -25.73
CA LEU A 354 -5.41 4.75 -24.28
C LEU A 354 -5.71 3.39 -23.65
N PHE A 355 -6.66 2.65 -24.18
CA PHE A 355 -7.01 1.32 -23.70
C PHE A 355 -5.84 0.34 -23.80
N ARG A 356 -5.12 0.33 -24.92
CA ARG A 356 -3.92 -0.48 -25.12
C ARG A 356 -2.84 -0.15 -24.10
N LYS A 357 -2.58 1.15 -23.86
CA LYS A 357 -1.61 1.59 -22.84
C LYS A 357 -1.95 1.07 -21.44
N GLY A 358 -3.22 1.17 -21.05
CA GLY A 358 -3.71 0.62 -19.80
C GLY A 358 -3.58 -0.91 -19.70
N ALA A 359 -3.91 -1.62 -20.79
CA ALA A 359 -3.78 -3.07 -20.85
C ALA A 359 -2.31 -3.54 -20.75
N GLU A 360 -1.36 -2.81 -21.34
CA GLU A 360 0.09 -3.06 -21.23
C GLU A 360 0.57 -2.82 -19.79
N ALA A 361 0.15 -1.73 -19.16
CA ALA A 361 0.45 -1.44 -17.76
C ALA A 361 -0.05 -2.55 -16.83
N ARG A 362 -1.30 -2.98 -17.03
CA ARG A 362 -1.91 -4.08 -16.27
C ARG A 362 -1.14 -5.38 -16.44
N ARG A 363 -0.80 -5.76 -17.68
CA ARG A 363 -0.03 -6.97 -17.97
C ARG A 363 1.30 -6.95 -17.22
N PHE A 364 2.04 -5.84 -17.30
CA PHE A 364 3.31 -5.68 -16.59
C PHE A 364 3.19 -5.93 -15.09
N VAL A 365 2.25 -5.26 -14.41
CA VAL A 365 2.15 -5.40 -12.94
C VAL A 365 1.57 -6.75 -12.50
N LEU A 366 0.64 -7.33 -13.26
CA LEU A 366 0.07 -8.62 -12.92
C LEU A 366 0.99 -9.80 -13.25
N GLU A 367 1.88 -9.69 -14.24
CA GLU A 367 2.82 -10.74 -14.60
C GLU A 367 4.16 -10.63 -13.86
N GLN A 368 4.59 -9.40 -13.47
CA GLN A 368 5.94 -9.20 -12.92
C GLN A 368 5.95 -8.62 -11.51
N LYS A 369 4.86 -8.00 -11.06
CA LYS A 369 4.78 -7.24 -9.79
C LYS A 369 3.60 -7.65 -8.91
N ASN A 370 2.99 -8.82 -9.18
CA ASN A 370 1.92 -9.33 -8.32
C ASN A 370 2.47 -9.84 -6.98
N ASN A 371 1.59 -10.00 -6.00
CA ASN A 371 1.95 -10.40 -4.65
C ASN A 371 2.68 -11.76 -4.57
N VAL A 372 2.42 -12.70 -5.48
CA VAL A 372 3.11 -14.00 -5.52
C VAL A 372 4.56 -13.85 -6.01
N ILE A 373 4.76 -13.14 -7.12
CA ILE A 373 6.10 -12.88 -7.68
C ILE A 373 6.96 -12.07 -6.73
N GLN A 374 6.38 -11.03 -6.12
CA GLN A 374 7.10 -10.19 -5.17
C GLN A 374 7.46 -10.94 -3.88
N ALA A 375 6.55 -11.77 -3.36
CA ALA A 375 6.83 -12.62 -2.20
C ALA A 375 7.92 -13.67 -2.48
N ARG A 376 8.01 -14.19 -3.71
CA ARG A 376 9.04 -15.14 -4.12
C ARG A 376 10.43 -14.57 -3.97
N LYS A 377 10.65 -13.27 -4.24
CA LYS A 377 11.95 -12.61 -4.02
C LYS A 377 12.43 -12.74 -2.56
N ILE A 378 11.50 -12.69 -1.58
CA ILE A 378 11.82 -12.87 -0.17
C ILE A 378 12.23 -14.32 0.12
N LEU A 379 11.51 -15.29 -0.45
CA LEU A 379 11.83 -16.71 -0.28
C LEU A 379 13.17 -17.06 -0.93
N ASP A 380 13.47 -16.51 -2.10
CA ASP A 380 14.74 -16.70 -2.80
C ASP A 380 15.92 -16.10 -2.00
N MET A 381 15.75 -14.89 -1.45
CA MET A 381 16.75 -14.28 -0.56
C MET A 381 17.05 -15.13 0.68
N LEU A 382 16.07 -15.88 1.18
CA LEU A 382 16.24 -16.74 2.36
C LEU A 382 16.88 -18.09 2.02
N ASN A 383 16.88 -18.50 0.74
CA ASN A 383 17.47 -19.73 0.26
C ASN A 383 18.90 -19.55 -0.29
N SER A 384 19.30 -18.28 -0.54
CA SER A 384 20.66 -17.91 -0.96
C SER A 384 21.62 -17.86 0.23
#